data_1341cc038c215b544ab455c5da2e129d
#
_entry.id   1341cc038c215b544ab455c5da2e129d
#
_cell.length_a   1.000
_cell.length_b   1.000
_cell.length_c   1.000
_cell.angle_alpha   90.00
_cell.angle_beta   90.00
_cell.angle_gamma   90.00
#
_symmetry.space_group_name_H-M   'P 1'
#
loop_
_entity.id
_entity.type
_entity.pdbx_description
1 polymer ?
#
loop_
_entity_poly.entity_id
_entity_poly.type
_entity_poly.pdbx_seq_one_letter_code
_entity_poly.pdbx_strand_id
1 'polypeptide(L)'
;MELERSEREKAVGPFSADIICIDQISKCNVVIENQFRRTDHNHLGKMITYASGLQSRIIIWVASRFRDEHRSAIDWLNDISGPETGFFGVFLQAFQISDSTYAHNFDIVARPNDWQRQVKRSSSTPRGLPPNENSA
;
A
#
# COMPACT_ATOMS: atom_id res chain seq x y z
N MET A 1 -7.25 9.49 -0.86
CA MET A 1 -5.83 9.46 -1.24
C MET A 1 -5.71 9.74 -2.72
N GLU A 2 -4.85 10.64 -3.07
CA GLU A 2 -4.70 11.07 -4.45
C GLU A 2 -3.24 10.87 -4.87
N LEU A 3 -2.98 9.87 -5.71
CA LEU A 3 -1.62 9.45 -6.04
C LEU A 3 -1.14 10.07 -7.33
N GLU A 4 0.10 10.55 -7.29
CA GLU A 4 0.81 10.97 -8.47
C GLU A 4 2.12 10.18 -8.54
N ARG A 5 2.37 9.57 -9.69
CA ARG A 5 3.59 8.79 -9.86
C ARG A 5 4.79 9.72 -9.87
N SER A 6 5.71 9.47 -8.97
CA SER A 6 6.96 10.22 -8.87
C SER A 6 8.05 9.56 -9.71
N GLU A 7 8.26 8.26 -9.51
CA GLU A 7 9.33 7.55 -10.18
C GLU A 7 8.96 6.09 -10.41
N ARG A 8 9.60 5.48 -11.39
CA ARG A 8 9.59 4.04 -11.60
C ARG A 8 10.97 3.52 -11.24
N GLU A 9 11.00 2.35 -10.63
CA GLU A 9 12.24 1.66 -10.27
C GLU A 9 13.25 2.55 -9.56
N LYS A 10 12.76 3.28 -8.56
CA LYS A 10 13.64 4.13 -7.76
C LYS A 10 14.64 3.30 -6.97
N ALA A 11 15.90 3.69 -7.05
CA ALA A 11 16.97 2.99 -6.35
C ALA A 11 16.84 3.12 -4.83
N VAL A 12 17.01 1.99 -4.14
CA VAL A 12 17.06 1.93 -2.68
C VAL A 12 18.27 1.07 -2.34
N GLY A 13 19.43 1.70 -2.12
CA GLY A 13 20.68 0.98 -2.00
C GLY A 13 20.95 0.18 -3.27
N PRO A 14 21.23 -1.14 -3.18
CA PRO A 14 21.43 -2.00 -4.35
C PRO A 14 20.14 -2.49 -4.98
N PHE A 15 18.98 -2.08 -4.45
CA PHE A 15 17.66 -2.52 -4.93
C PHE A 15 16.93 -1.37 -5.58
N SER A 16 15.81 -1.66 -6.23
CA SER A 16 14.94 -0.62 -6.78
C SER A 16 13.48 -0.95 -6.50
N ALA A 17 12.73 0.07 -6.14
CA ALA A 17 11.28 -0.04 -5.94
C ALA A 17 10.57 0.10 -7.29
N ASP A 18 9.51 -0.67 -7.49
CA ASP A 18 8.81 -0.70 -8.77
C ASP A 18 8.18 0.64 -9.12
N ILE A 19 7.36 1.17 -8.24
CA ILE A 19 6.67 2.44 -8.48
C ILE A 19 6.66 3.23 -7.18
N ILE A 20 7.02 4.49 -7.29
CA ILE A 20 6.91 5.44 -6.19
C ILE A 20 5.86 6.47 -6.57
N CYS A 21 4.93 6.69 -5.67
CA CYS A 21 3.92 7.73 -5.81
C CYS A 21 4.01 8.70 -4.64
N ILE A 22 3.42 9.86 -4.83
CA ILE A 22 3.24 10.82 -3.75
C ILE A 22 1.74 11.02 -3.60
N ASP A 23 1.26 10.87 -2.38
CA ASP A 23 -0.12 11.21 -2.08
C ASP A 23 -0.23 12.73 -2.05
N GLN A 24 -1.03 13.28 -2.94
CA GLN A 24 -1.15 14.73 -3.10
C GLN A 24 -1.77 15.41 -1.89
N ILE A 25 -2.52 14.67 -1.10
CA ILE A 25 -3.17 15.22 0.09
C ILE A 25 -2.20 15.26 1.27
N SER A 26 -1.59 14.12 1.60
CA SER A 26 -0.70 14.02 2.77
C SER A 26 0.75 14.34 2.45
N LYS A 27 1.13 14.38 1.16
CA LYS A 27 2.50 14.56 0.69
C LYS A 27 3.44 13.44 1.12
N CYS A 28 2.90 12.28 1.46
CA CYS A 28 3.67 11.13 1.85
C CYS A 28 4.05 10.28 0.65
N ASN A 29 5.19 9.60 0.74
CA ASN A 29 5.58 8.63 -0.26
C ASN A 29 4.74 7.37 -0.15
N VAL A 30 4.38 6.82 -1.30
CA VAL A 30 3.65 5.57 -1.43
C VAL A 30 4.48 4.64 -2.30
N VAL A 31 4.80 3.47 -1.78
CA VAL A 31 5.50 2.44 -2.53
C VAL A 31 4.50 1.43 -3.05
N ILE A 32 4.55 1.17 -4.34
CA ILE A 32 3.72 0.15 -4.96
C ILE A 32 4.64 -0.94 -5.51
N GLU A 33 4.47 -2.14 -5.01
CA GLU A 33 5.20 -3.31 -5.48
C GLU A 33 4.25 -4.15 -6.31
N ASN A 34 4.51 -4.26 -7.60
CA ASN A 34 3.73 -5.07 -8.52
C ASN A 34 4.33 -6.44 -8.66
N GLN A 35 3.54 -7.45 -8.34
CA GLN A 35 3.92 -8.83 -8.55
C GLN A 35 2.81 -9.50 -9.35
N PHE A 36 3.07 -9.75 -10.64
CA PHE A 36 2.07 -10.38 -11.51
C PHE A 36 1.99 -11.90 -11.29
N ARG A 37 2.27 -12.33 -10.09
CA ARG A 37 2.28 -13.73 -9.68
C ARG A 37 1.66 -13.83 -8.29
N ARG A 38 1.64 -15.07 -7.80
CA ARG A 38 1.29 -15.32 -6.41
C ARG A 38 2.33 -14.69 -5.48
N THR A 39 1.88 -14.16 -4.36
CA THR A 39 2.76 -13.55 -3.37
C THR A 39 3.86 -14.49 -2.90
N ASP A 40 5.02 -13.94 -2.58
CA ASP A 40 6.14 -14.69 -2.06
C ASP A 40 6.92 -13.87 -1.04
N HIS A 41 7.80 -14.54 -0.31
CA HIS A 41 8.61 -13.91 0.73
C HIS A 41 9.59 -12.89 0.15
N ASN A 42 10.08 -13.12 -1.06
CA ASN A 42 11.03 -12.21 -1.69
C ASN A 42 10.41 -10.84 -1.92
N HIS A 43 9.19 -10.79 -2.45
CA HIS A 43 8.50 -9.53 -2.67
C HIS A 43 8.06 -8.87 -1.37
N LEU A 44 7.67 -9.66 -0.38
CA LEU A 44 7.38 -9.12 0.95
C LEU A 44 8.61 -8.44 1.55
N GLY A 45 9.75 -9.10 1.48
CA GLY A 45 11.00 -8.52 1.98
C GLY A 45 11.41 -7.26 1.23
N LYS A 46 11.28 -7.28 -0.10
CA LYS A 46 11.56 -6.10 -0.93
C LYS A 46 10.67 -4.93 -0.53
N MET A 47 9.39 -5.18 -0.39
CA MET A 47 8.41 -4.15 -0.05
C MET A 47 8.76 -3.46 1.26
N ILE A 48 9.10 -4.23 2.28
CA ILE A 48 9.48 -3.71 3.58
C ILE A 48 10.79 -2.92 3.49
N THR A 49 11.75 -3.45 2.76
CA THR A 49 13.06 -2.81 2.56
C THR A 49 12.90 -1.47 1.85
N TYR A 50 12.10 -1.43 0.80
CA TYR A 50 11.88 -0.20 0.04
C TYR A 50 11.14 0.84 0.86
N ALA A 51 10.13 0.40 1.61
CA ALA A 51 9.37 1.30 2.46
C ALA A 51 10.27 1.97 3.50
N SER A 52 11.15 1.19 4.10
CA SER A 52 12.11 1.69 5.07
C SER A 52 13.08 2.70 4.43
N GLY A 53 13.68 2.33 3.30
CA GLY A 53 14.68 3.18 2.64
C GLY A 53 14.10 4.47 2.09
N LEU A 54 12.83 4.48 1.71
CA LEU A 54 12.15 5.65 1.16
C LEU A 54 11.28 6.37 2.17
N GLN A 55 11.26 5.90 3.41
CA GLN A 55 10.43 6.45 4.47
C GLN A 55 8.97 6.58 4.04
N SER A 56 8.48 5.56 3.36
CA SER A 56 7.12 5.53 2.88
C SER A 56 6.13 5.30 4.01
N ARG A 57 4.97 5.97 3.92
CA ARG A 57 3.90 5.81 4.89
C ARG A 57 2.86 4.81 4.42
N ILE A 58 2.75 4.62 3.14
CA ILE A 58 1.77 3.72 2.55
C ILE A 58 2.50 2.78 1.62
N ILE A 59 2.23 1.51 1.78
CA ILE A 59 2.85 0.44 1.02
C ILE A 59 1.73 -0.41 0.41
N ILE A 60 1.76 -0.58 -0.90
CA ILE A 60 0.73 -1.31 -1.63
C ILE A 60 1.39 -2.47 -2.38
N TRP A 61 0.95 -3.66 -2.08
CA TRP A 61 1.41 -4.87 -2.74
C TRP A 61 0.32 -5.37 -3.67
N VAL A 62 0.58 -5.34 -4.96
CA VAL A 62 -0.36 -5.81 -5.98
C VAL A 62 0.10 -7.16 -6.48
N ALA A 63 -0.77 -8.15 -6.38
CA ALA A 63 -0.44 -9.51 -6.81
C ALA A 63 -1.64 -10.17 -7.47
N SER A 64 -1.37 -11.17 -8.31
CA SER A 64 -2.43 -11.94 -8.97
C SER A 64 -3.02 -13.00 -8.05
N ARG A 65 -2.42 -13.25 -6.92
CA ARG A 65 -2.92 -14.20 -5.92
C ARG A 65 -2.20 -13.95 -4.60
N PHE A 66 -2.97 -13.92 -3.51
CA PHE A 66 -2.42 -13.76 -2.16
C PHE A 66 -2.49 -15.08 -1.41
N ARG A 67 -1.33 -15.52 -0.92
CA ARG A 67 -1.30 -16.63 0.03
C ARG A 67 -1.84 -16.16 1.37
N ASP A 68 -2.49 -17.06 2.08
CA ASP A 68 -3.02 -16.73 3.41
C ASP A 68 -1.92 -16.27 4.36
N GLU A 69 -0.75 -16.86 4.27
CA GLU A 69 0.39 -16.50 5.11
C GLU A 69 0.84 -15.06 4.86
N HIS A 70 0.84 -14.62 3.62
CA HIS A 70 1.25 -13.26 3.27
C HIS A 70 0.17 -12.23 3.63
N ARG A 71 -1.09 -12.62 3.46
CA ARG A 71 -2.20 -11.79 3.90
C ARG A 71 -2.16 -11.60 5.41
N SER A 72 -1.92 -12.67 6.13
CA SER A 72 -1.76 -12.63 7.58
C SER A 72 -0.58 -11.77 7.99
N ALA A 73 0.53 -11.84 7.24
CA ALA A 73 1.70 -11.02 7.51
C ALA A 73 1.39 -9.52 7.34
N ILE A 74 0.63 -9.17 6.31
CA ILE A 74 0.23 -7.77 6.11
C ILE A 74 -0.67 -7.30 7.25
N ASP A 75 -1.61 -8.12 7.66
CA ASP A 75 -2.47 -7.78 8.80
C ASP A 75 -1.65 -7.56 10.07
N TRP A 76 -0.68 -8.42 10.31
CA TRP A 76 0.20 -8.29 11.47
C TRP A 76 1.04 -7.03 11.40
N LEU A 77 1.58 -6.69 10.22
CA LEU A 77 2.33 -5.46 10.03
C LEU A 77 1.47 -4.23 10.32
N ASN A 78 0.22 -4.27 9.91
CA ASN A 78 -0.71 -3.17 10.21
C ASN A 78 -1.00 -3.06 11.70
N ASP A 79 -1.04 -4.18 12.40
CA ASP A 79 -1.29 -4.17 13.84
C ASP A 79 -0.13 -3.55 14.64
N ILE A 80 1.10 -3.84 14.23
CA ILE A 80 2.28 -3.34 14.95
C ILE A 80 2.77 -1.98 14.47
N SER A 81 2.26 -1.50 13.34
CA SER A 81 2.64 -0.20 12.80
C SER A 81 1.88 0.91 13.47
N GLY A 82 2.49 2.09 13.49
CA GLY A 82 1.82 3.27 13.98
C GLY A 82 0.65 3.70 13.09
N PRO A 83 -0.17 4.63 13.55
CA PRO A 83 -1.38 5.05 12.81
C PRO A 83 -1.07 5.76 11.48
N GLU A 84 0.15 6.18 11.29
CA GLU A 84 0.54 6.88 10.06
C GLU A 84 1.04 5.96 8.97
N THR A 85 1.23 4.68 9.26
CA THR A 85 1.76 3.70 8.32
C THR A 85 0.69 2.68 7.98
N GLY A 86 0.51 2.42 6.70
CA GLY A 86 -0.49 1.45 6.25
C GLY A 86 0.05 0.54 5.17
N PHE A 87 -0.25 -0.74 5.31
CA PHE A 87 0.10 -1.77 4.34
C PHE A 87 -1.19 -2.28 3.69
N PHE A 88 -1.19 -2.31 2.35
CA PHE A 88 -2.33 -2.77 1.58
C PHE A 88 -1.94 -3.95 0.72
N GLY A 89 -2.80 -4.94 0.67
CA GLY A 89 -2.71 -6.03 -0.29
C GLY A 89 -3.82 -5.86 -1.31
N VAL A 90 -3.49 -5.90 -2.58
CA VAL A 90 -4.45 -5.71 -3.67
C VAL A 90 -4.38 -6.90 -4.61
N PHE A 91 -5.49 -7.60 -4.76
CA PHE A 91 -5.62 -8.71 -5.68
C PHE A 91 -6.04 -8.17 -7.05
N LEU A 92 -5.21 -8.46 -8.05
CA LEU A 92 -5.47 -8.07 -9.42
C LEU A 92 -6.00 -9.26 -10.21
N GLN A 93 -7.21 -9.13 -10.75
CA GLN A 93 -7.80 -10.11 -11.65
C GLN A 93 -7.92 -9.52 -13.04
N ALA A 94 -7.70 -10.36 -14.05
CA ALA A 94 -7.95 -10.01 -15.43
C ALA A 94 -9.05 -10.92 -15.96
N PHE A 95 -10.03 -10.33 -16.62
CA PHE A 95 -11.13 -11.07 -17.24
C PHE A 95 -11.13 -10.83 -18.73
N GLN A 96 -11.42 -11.88 -19.49
CA GLN A 96 -11.68 -11.72 -20.91
C GLN A 96 -13.18 -11.51 -21.11
N ILE A 97 -13.55 -10.33 -21.59
CA ILE A 97 -14.94 -9.98 -21.83
C ILE A 97 -15.39 -10.48 -23.20
N SER A 98 -14.48 -10.42 -24.17
CA SER A 98 -14.69 -10.91 -25.52
C SER A 98 -13.36 -11.45 -26.05
N ASP A 99 -13.34 -11.97 -27.26
CA ASP A 99 -12.16 -12.63 -27.82
C ASP A 99 -10.89 -11.78 -27.78
N SER A 100 -11.02 -10.46 -27.73
CA SER A 100 -9.86 -9.57 -27.79
C SER A 100 -9.86 -8.51 -26.70
N THR A 101 -10.87 -8.49 -25.81
CA THR A 101 -11.01 -7.44 -24.79
C THR A 101 -10.85 -8.02 -23.40
N TYR A 102 -9.97 -7.38 -22.62
CA TYR A 102 -9.75 -7.75 -21.23
C TYR A 102 -10.20 -6.62 -20.31
N ALA A 103 -10.79 -6.98 -19.19
CA ALA A 103 -11.07 -6.06 -18.11
C ALA A 103 -10.25 -6.46 -16.89
N HIS A 104 -9.88 -5.48 -16.09
CA HIS A 104 -9.13 -5.70 -14.87
C HIS A 104 -9.99 -5.32 -13.67
N ASN A 105 -9.85 -6.08 -12.59
CA ASN A 105 -10.50 -5.80 -11.34
C ASN A 105 -9.47 -5.83 -10.22
N PHE A 106 -9.55 -4.84 -9.33
CA PHE A 106 -8.68 -4.74 -8.18
C PHE A 106 -9.52 -4.89 -6.92
N ASP A 107 -9.17 -5.88 -6.10
CA ASP A 107 -9.83 -6.09 -4.81
C ASP A 107 -8.81 -5.86 -3.69
N ILE A 108 -9.17 -5.05 -2.73
CA ILE A 108 -8.34 -4.86 -1.55
C ILE A 108 -8.59 -6.05 -0.63
N VAL A 109 -7.55 -6.86 -0.44
CA VAL A 109 -7.64 -8.07 0.40
C VAL A 109 -7.04 -7.87 1.78
N ALA A 110 -6.24 -6.84 1.96
CA ALA A 110 -5.67 -6.48 3.26
C ALA A 110 -5.52 -4.97 3.32
N ARG A 111 -5.84 -4.39 4.47
CA ARG A 111 -5.76 -2.95 4.70
C ARG A 111 -5.65 -2.67 6.19
N PRO A 112 -5.17 -1.46 6.56
CA PRO A 112 -5.16 -1.07 7.97
C PRO A 112 -6.57 -1.06 8.55
N ASN A 113 -6.71 -1.52 9.79
CA ASN A 113 -8.01 -1.59 10.44
C ASN A 113 -8.66 -0.22 10.56
N ASP A 114 -7.87 0.83 10.70
CA ASP A 114 -8.34 2.19 10.90
C ASP A 114 -8.31 3.01 9.61
N TRP A 115 -8.20 2.37 8.46
CA TRP A 115 -7.99 3.07 7.19
C TRP A 115 -9.01 4.18 6.95
N GLN A 116 -10.29 3.89 7.09
CA GLN A 116 -11.33 4.88 6.85
C GLN A 116 -11.28 6.03 7.84
N ARG A 117 -10.95 5.72 9.10
CA ARG A 117 -10.80 6.73 10.11
C ARG A 117 -9.61 7.64 9.82
N GLN A 118 -8.51 7.08 9.37
CA GLN A 118 -7.31 7.84 9.01
C GLN A 118 -7.59 8.77 7.82
N VAL A 119 -8.24 8.27 6.80
CA VAL A 119 -8.60 9.06 5.62
C VAL A 119 -9.53 10.19 6.00
N LYS A 120 -10.54 9.89 6.79
CA LYS A 120 -11.49 10.90 7.23
C LYS A 120 -10.81 11.97 8.07
N ARG A 121 -9.90 11.57 8.95
CA ARG A 121 -9.15 12.50 9.78
C ARG A 121 -8.26 13.41 8.94
N SER A 122 -7.53 12.87 7.98
CA SER A 122 -6.62 13.66 7.16
C SER A 122 -7.35 14.62 6.23
N SER A 123 -8.60 14.32 5.85
CA SER A 123 -9.37 15.15 4.93
C SER A 123 -10.24 16.19 5.62
N SER A 124 -10.63 15.98 6.88
CA SER A 124 -11.61 16.82 7.55
C SER A 124 -11.13 17.45 8.84
N THR A 125 -10.07 16.93 9.46
CA THR A 125 -9.59 17.48 10.73
C THR A 125 -8.90 18.81 10.50
N PRO A 126 -9.36 19.87 11.14
CA PRO A 126 -8.69 21.16 11.05
C PRO A 126 -7.26 21.06 11.57
N ARG A 127 -6.38 21.79 10.90
CA ARG A 127 -5.00 21.81 11.29
C ARG A 127 -4.84 22.46 12.66
N GLY A 128 -4.03 21.86 13.49
CA GLY A 128 -3.77 22.37 14.82
C GLY A 128 -4.64 21.80 15.90
N LEU A 129 -5.69 21.09 15.55
CA LEU A 129 -6.45 20.36 16.55
C LEU A 129 -5.71 19.11 16.94
N PRO A 130 -5.50 18.87 18.23
CA PRO A 130 -4.91 17.64 18.65
C PRO A 130 -5.83 16.48 18.33
N PRO A 131 -5.28 15.29 18.14
CA PRO A 131 -6.11 14.09 18.10
C PRO A 131 -6.91 14.03 19.38
N ASN A 132 -8.09 13.45 19.29
CA ASN A 132 -8.89 13.26 20.48
C ASN A 132 -8.10 12.42 21.49
N GLU A 133 -7.82 12.99 22.65
CA GLU A 133 -7.06 12.28 23.67
C GLU A 133 -7.79 11.06 24.16
N ASN A 134 -9.09 11.05 24.07
CA ASN A 134 -9.89 9.91 24.48
C ASN A 134 -9.87 8.80 23.45
N SER A 135 -9.24 9.02 22.33
CA SER A 135 -9.08 7.97 21.35
C SER A 135 -8.03 6.94 21.74
N ALA A 136 -7.43 7.14 22.86
CA ALA A 136 -6.48 6.18 23.40
C ALA A 136 -7.21 4.91 23.84
#